data_6cc0b441bcb8f241268301d70bb5f3a7
#
_entry.id   6cc0b441bcb8f241268301d70bb5f3a7
#
_cell.length_a   1.000
_cell.length_b   1.000
_cell.length_c   1.000
_cell.angle_alpha   90.00
_cell.angle_beta   90.00
_cell.angle_gamma   90.00
#
_symmetry.space_group_name_H-M   'P 1'
#
loop_
_entity.id
_entity.type
_entity.pdbx_description
1 polymer ?
#
loop_
_entity_poly.entity_id
_entity_poly.type
_entity_poly.pdbx_seq_one_letter_code
_entity_poly.pdbx_strand_id
1 'polypeptide(L)'
;MIYNKEKYDKVAKMIRKIENNHPFFAISKEEDSRKLYKSIPVIYKKNIRENYREYISKEFISDFEEEKDLVSFLEDVKELSSNHDRICYGRSGKKWILETTTGSTGKPFTVVKDSWEKLQESKYLMDQRKKIYKDTNLKNGFLLLQPFDNNIKSISYRGNTAENMPLIIEYMLENKPKWLLLTVLLLRKMVSCIREMGIENKIRNLNLKFIETTSQTITNYEKEDIQKIFGCPIVNQFGCREVWNIAYECPLGHMHVNDKYLLVDIVDQKGNIVDNYNKEGEVIFTSFLHTNFPFIKYYLGDYAYFSGVRCECGNLSPVIVFSGGRQKDKLLGTNFYGTEIFRKVMRLIYFKHQELKVKDIYIYQKSERVLDVTVSLNQGNEEKFEMIFQKTFVFLVKENNFLFNYIYTDTIASSESDEKPEIFKNYYAKV
;
A
#
# COMPACT_ATOMS: atom_id res chain seq x y z
N MET A 1 -14.75 17.00 15.40
CA MET A 1 -14.99 16.60 14.01
C MET A 1 -13.73 16.84 13.18
N ILE A 2 -13.31 15.85 12.43
CA ILE A 2 -12.08 15.90 11.62
C ILE A 2 -12.32 16.73 10.35
N TYR A 3 -13.53 16.65 9.78
CA TYR A 3 -13.90 17.39 8.58
C TYR A 3 -15.04 18.37 8.84
N ASN A 4 -15.02 19.50 8.11
CA ASN A 4 -16.05 20.51 8.13
C ASN A 4 -17.24 20.14 7.20
N LYS A 5 -18.31 20.95 7.24
CA LYS A 5 -19.51 20.75 6.41
C LYS A 5 -19.20 20.73 4.92
N GLU A 6 -18.27 21.57 4.46
CA GLU A 6 -17.89 21.70 3.04
C GLU A 6 -17.45 20.37 2.42
N LYS A 7 -16.75 19.51 3.18
CA LYS A 7 -16.34 18.17 2.69
C LYS A 7 -17.54 17.28 2.42
N TYR A 8 -18.52 17.27 3.32
CA TYR A 8 -19.74 16.49 3.13
C TYR A 8 -20.60 17.03 1.98
N ASP A 9 -20.61 18.35 1.76
CA ASP A 9 -21.28 18.97 0.61
C ASP A 9 -20.63 18.55 -0.72
N LYS A 10 -19.31 18.40 -0.77
CA LYS A 10 -18.59 17.84 -1.93
C LYS A 10 -19.01 16.40 -2.21
N VAL A 11 -19.11 15.57 -1.15
CA VAL A 11 -19.60 14.18 -1.28
C VAL A 11 -21.03 14.16 -1.83
N ALA A 12 -21.94 14.91 -1.24
CA ALA A 12 -23.32 14.95 -1.69
C ALA A 12 -23.43 15.39 -3.16
N LYS A 13 -22.66 16.41 -3.56
CA LYS A 13 -22.59 16.86 -4.97
C LYS A 13 -22.09 15.76 -5.91
N MET A 14 -21.08 15.02 -5.49
CA MET A 14 -20.55 13.90 -6.27
C MET A 14 -21.59 12.78 -6.41
N ILE A 15 -22.22 12.38 -5.32
CA ILE A 15 -23.26 11.34 -5.32
C ILE A 15 -24.37 11.70 -6.30
N ARG A 16 -24.90 12.90 -6.26
CA ARG A 16 -25.92 13.37 -7.20
C ARG A 16 -25.45 13.36 -8.66
N LYS A 17 -24.16 13.60 -8.90
CA LYS A 17 -23.58 13.54 -10.25
C LYS A 17 -23.54 12.10 -10.77
N ILE A 18 -23.21 11.12 -9.93
CA ILE A 18 -23.06 9.72 -10.35
C ILE A 18 -24.37 8.93 -10.32
N GLU A 19 -25.36 9.34 -9.54
CA GLU A 19 -26.64 8.63 -9.35
C GLU A 19 -27.34 8.24 -10.67
N ASN A 20 -27.33 9.12 -11.65
CA ASN A 20 -27.94 8.86 -12.95
C ASN A 20 -27.12 7.88 -13.84
N ASN A 21 -25.81 7.77 -13.58
CA ASN A 21 -24.88 6.98 -14.39
C ASN A 21 -24.53 5.63 -13.77
N HIS A 22 -24.86 5.43 -12.50
CA HIS A 22 -24.51 4.23 -11.75
C HIS A 22 -25.74 3.72 -10.98
N PRO A 23 -26.47 2.72 -11.49
CA PRO A 23 -27.67 2.17 -10.85
C PRO A 23 -27.44 1.71 -9.41
N PHE A 24 -26.24 1.24 -9.08
CA PHE A 24 -25.83 0.81 -7.74
C PHE A 24 -25.99 1.93 -6.68
N PHE A 25 -25.88 3.20 -7.09
CA PHE A 25 -25.92 4.37 -6.19
C PHE A 25 -27.29 5.09 -6.22
N ALA A 26 -28.40 4.42 -6.52
CA ALA A 26 -29.74 4.97 -6.37
C ALA A 26 -30.01 5.28 -4.88
N ILE A 27 -29.77 6.54 -4.47
CA ILE A 27 -29.69 6.94 -3.07
C ILE A 27 -30.83 7.90 -2.68
N SER A 28 -31.08 7.93 -1.38
CA SER A 28 -32.18 8.67 -0.74
C SER A 28 -32.18 10.18 -1.05
N LYS A 29 -33.38 10.77 -1.02
CA LYS A 29 -33.64 12.22 -1.16
C LYS A 29 -33.23 13.06 0.07
N GLU A 30 -32.26 12.57 0.89
CA GLU A 30 -31.80 13.32 2.07
C GLU A 30 -31.10 14.62 1.65
N GLU A 31 -31.56 15.73 2.16
CA GLU A 31 -31.04 17.07 1.82
C GLU A 31 -29.77 17.42 2.62
N ASP A 32 -29.68 16.95 3.87
CA ASP A 32 -28.51 17.18 4.71
C ASP A 32 -27.36 16.30 4.26
N SER A 33 -26.30 16.90 3.74
CA SER A 33 -25.15 16.24 3.17
C SER A 33 -24.46 15.26 4.12
N ARG A 34 -24.43 15.56 5.41
CA ARG A 34 -23.83 14.71 6.43
C ARG A 34 -24.71 13.52 6.76
N LYS A 35 -26.01 13.72 6.85
CA LYS A 35 -26.98 12.64 7.06
C LYS A 35 -26.98 11.72 5.86
N LEU A 36 -27.00 12.28 4.63
CA LEU A 36 -26.87 11.53 3.39
C LEU A 36 -25.61 10.64 3.42
N TYR A 37 -24.46 11.22 3.74
CA TYR A 37 -23.21 10.44 3.81
C TYR A 37 -23.27 9.34 4.88
N LYS A 38 -23.84 9.63 6.05
CA LYS A 38 -23.99 8.63 7.12
C LYS A 38 -24.93 7.49 6.76
N SER A 39 -25.98 7.75 5.96
CA SER A 39 -26.95 6.73 5.55
C SER A 39 -26.38 5.72 4.53
N ILE A 40 -25.29 6.09 3.82
CA ILE A 40 -24.65 5.18 2.88
C ILE A 40 -23.90 4.10 3.66
N PRO A 41 -24.11 2.81 3.35
CA PRO A 41 -23.34 1.74 3.97
C PRO A 41 -21.88 1.77 3.56
N VAL A 42 -21.01 1.14 4.36
CA VAL A 42 -19.63 0.86 3.95
C VAL A 42 -19.64 -0.13 2.80
N ILE A 43 -18.91 0.19 1.73
CA ILE A 43 -18.85 -0.62 0.51
C ILE A 43 -17.57 -1.44 0.50
N TYR A 44 -17.72 -2.75 0.42
CA TYR A 44 -16.63 -3.71 0.37
C TYR A 44 -16.36 -4.17 -1.07
N LYS A 45 -15.16 -4.67 -1.33
CA LYS A 45 -14.80 -5.27 -2.64
C LYS A 45 -15.80 -6.31 -3.13
N LYS A 46 -16.36 -7.10 -2.20
CA LYS A 46 -17.40 -8.10 -2.50
C LYS A 46 -18.63 -7.46 -3.11
N ASN A 47 -19.13 -6.36 -2.53
CA ASN A 47 -20.32 -5.66 -3.04
C ASN A 47 -20.11 -5.17 -4.48
N ILE A 48 -18.92 -4.66 -4.79
CA ILE A 48 -18.58 -4.21 -6.14
C ILE A 48 -18.58 -5.38 -7.12
N ARG A 49 -17.94 -6.51 -6.77
CA ARG A 49 -17.85 -7.68 -7.64
C ARG A 49 -19.23 -8.29 -7.98
N GLU A 50 -20.09 -8.38 -6.96
CA GLU A 50 -21.44 -8.93 -7.11
C GLU A 50 -22.35 -8.04 -7.97
N ASN A 51 -22.03 -6.73 -8.07
CA ASN A 51 -22.82 -5.73 -8.79
C ASN A 51 -21.98 -4.96 -9.81
N TYR A 52 -20.96 -5.59 -10.40
CA TYR A 52 -19.92 -4.93 -11.15
C TYR A 52 -20.45 -4.08 -12.31
N ARG A 53 -21.42 -4.62 -13.08
CA ARG A 53 -22.05 -3.92 -14.22
C ARG A 53 -22.86 -2.69 -13.79
N GLU A 54 -23.51 -2.75 -12.64
CA GLU A 54 -24.27 -1.62 -12.08
C GLU A 54 -23.35 -0.55 -11.44
N TYR A 55 -22.14 -0.99 -11.09
CA TYR A 55 -21.14 -0.15 -10.43
C TYR A 55 -20.32 0.70 -11.39
N ILE A 56 -20.08 0.23 -12.62
CA ILE A 56 -19.33 0.96 -13.65
C ILE A 56 -20.24 1.99 -14.34
N SER A 57 -19.64 3.08 -14.87
CA SER A 57 -20.38 4.09 -15.60
C SER A 57 -21.06 3.54 -16.86
N LYS A 58 -22.28 4.00 -17.13
CA LYS A 58 -23.02 3.67 -18.38
C LYS A 58 -22.22 4.05 -19.62
N GLU A 59 -21.40 5.10 -19.56
CA GLU A 59 -20.53 5.52 -20.65
C GLU A 59 -19.50 4.42 -21.01
N PHE A 60 -18.82 3.86 -20.00
CA PHE A 60 -17.91 2.75 -20.24
C PHE A 60 -18.63 1.52 -20.80
N ILE A 61 -19.77 1.17 -20.22
CA ILE A 61 -20.57 0.04 -20.70
C ILE A 61 -20.96 0.24 -22.16
N SER A 62 -21.43 1.42 -22.55
CA SER A 62 -21.80 1.75 -23.92
C SER A 62 -20.64 1.64 -24.91
N ASP A 63 -19.44 2.01 -24.49
CA ASP A 63 -18.23 1.90 -25.30
C ASP A 63 -17.81 0.46 -25.60
N PHE A 64 -18.26 -0.51 -24.78
CA PHE A 64 -17.89 -1.93 -24.88
C PHE A 64 -19.13 -2.87 -24.89
N GLU A 65 -20.29 -2.40 -25.31
CA GLU A 65 -21.56 -3.13 -25.24
C GLU A 65 -21.62 -4.39 -26.12
N GLU A 66 -20.81 -4.48 -27.18
CA GLU A 66 -20.71 -5.69 -28.04
C GLU A 66 -19.81 -6.77 -27.45
N GLU A 67 -18.99 -6.45 -26.45
CA GLU A 67 -18.30 -7.47 -25.66
C GLU A 67 -19.35 -8.28 -24.90
N LYS A 68 -19.69 -9.48 -25.41
CA LYS A 68 -20.81 -10.32 -24.96
C LYS A 68 -20.82 -10.61 -23.47
N ASP A 69 -19.66 -10.47 -22.82
CA ASP A 69 -19.49 -10.59 -21.39
C ASP A 69 -18.46 -9.56 -20.89
N LEU A 70 -18.96 -8.39 -20.50
CA LEU A 70 -18.12 -7.33 -19.94
C LEU A 70 -17.33 -7.80 -18.69
N VAL A 71 -17.92 -8.68 -17.88
CA VAL A 71 -17.27 -9.23 -16.69
C VAL A 71 -16.14 -10.16 -17.12
N SER A 72 -16.37 -11.03 -18.09
CA SER A 72 -15.33 -11.89 -18.68
C SER A 72 -14.23 -11.06 -19.32
N PHE A 73 -14.56 -10.02 -20.11
CA PHE A 73 -13.59 -9.10 -20.68
C PHE A 73 -12.70 -8.44 -19.60
N LEU A 74 -13.28 -8.05 -18.48
CA LEU A 74 -12.54 -7.43 -17.36
C LEU A 74 -11.79 -8.47 -16.52
N GLU A 75 -12.22 -9.74 -16.55
CA GLU A 75 -11.50 -10.88 -15.96
C GLU A 75 -10.37 -11.38 -16.88
N ASP A 76 -10.55 -11.41 -18.19
CA ASP A 76 -9.50 -11.73 -19.18
C ASP A 76 -8.37 -10.71 -19.16
N VAL A 77 -8.68 -9.43 -18.91
CA VAL A 77 -7.68 -8.39 -18.61
C VAL A 77 -6.78 -8.78 -17.43
N LYS A 78 -7.32 -9.55 -16.48
CA LYS A 78 -6.60 -10.04 -15.32
C LYS A 78 -5.57 -11.12 -15.66
N GLU A 79 -5.89 -12.05 -16.58
CA GLU A 79 -4.97 -13.11 -16.99
C GLU A 79 -3.84 -12.60 -17.87
N LEU A 80 -4.13 -11.59 -18.71
CA LEU A 80 -3.16 -10.99 -19.62
C LEU A 80 -2.23 -9.96 -18.93
N SER A 81 -2.65 -9.43 -17.79
CA SER A 81 -1.90 -8.38 -17.09
C SER A 81 -1.72 -8.71 -15.62
N SER A 82 -0.82 -9.62 -15.31
CA SER A 82 -0.45 -9.84 -13.90
C SER A 82 0.01 -8.56 -13.19
N ASN A 83 0.24 -7.44 -13.89
CA ASN A 83 0.66 -6.19 -13.26
C ASN A 83 0.67 -4.92 -14.15
N HIS A 84 -0.03 -4.86 -15.28
CA HIS A 84 0.03 -3.70 -16.19
C HIS A 84 -1.30 -2.97 -16.28
N ASP A 85 -1.22 -1.64 -16.35
CA ASP A 85 -2.36 -0.81 -16.75
C ASP A 85 -2.66 -1.14 -18.22
N ARG A 86 -3.85 -1.65 -18.51
CA ARG A 86 -4.28 -1.86 -19.88
C ARG A 86 -4.95 -0.61 -20.41
N ILE A 87 -4.47 -0.15 -21.56
CA ILE A 87 -5.11 0.94 -22.30
C ILE A 87 -6.03 0.32 -23.34
N CYS A 88 -7.30 0.74 -23.36
CA CYS A 88 -8.24 0.41 -24.40
C CYS A 88 -8.96 1.66 -24.91
N TYR A 89 -9.48 1.59 -26.13
CA TYR A 89 -10.24 2.66 -26.77
C TYR A 89 -11.66 2.18 -26.98
N GLY A 90 -12.62 2.93 -26.44
CA GLY A 90 -14.04 2.68 -26.66
C GLY A 90 -14.47 3.04 -28.08
N ARG A 91 -15.68 2.66 -28.46
CA ARG A 91 -16.30 3.04 -29.75
C ARG A 91 -16.40 4.56 -29.92
N SER A 92 -16.58 5.29 -28.84
CA SER A 92 -16.56 6.76 -28.84
C SER A 92 -15.19 7.37 -29.19
N GLY A 93 -14.14 6.54 -29.25
CA GLY A 93 -12.75 6.97 -29.34
C GLY A 93 -12.15 7.41 -27.99
N LYS A 94 -12.92 7.34 -26.91
CA LYS A 94 -12.44 7.66 -25.55
C LYS A 94 -11.40 6.64 -25.12
N LYS A 95 -10.32 7.13 -24.53
CA LYS A 95 -9.25 6.31 -23.96
C LYS A 95 -9.59 5.93 -22.52
N TRP A 96 -9.66 4.64 -22.27
CA TRP A 96 -9.88 4.04 -20.97
C TRP A 96 -8.62 3.38 -20.45
N ILE A 97 -8.45 3.37 -19.14
CA ILE A 97 -7.32 2.78 -18.45
C ILE A 97 -7.88 1.78 -17.42
N LEU A 98 -7.51 0.52 -17.59
CA LEU A 98 -7.93 -0.57 -16.73
C LEU A 98 -6.79 -0.94 -15.80
N GLU A 99 -7.01 -0.81 -14.49
CA GLU A 99 -6.02 -1.11 -13.46
C GLU A 99 -6.49 -2.28 -12.60
N THR A 100 -5.73 -3.37 -12.59
CA THR A 100 -6.08 -4.54 -11.78
C THR A 100 -5.50 -4.43 -10.37
N THR A 101 -6.33 -4.69 -9.35
CA THR A 101 -5.90 -4.71 -7.96
C THR A 101 -5.16 -6.00 -7.64
N THR A 102 -4.22 -5.96 -6.70
CA THR A 102 -3.37 -7.12 -6.33
C THR A 102 -4.08 -8.20 -5.50
N GLY A 103 -5.36 -8.05 -5.21
CA GLY A 103 -6.16 -9.10 -4.57
C GLY A 103 -5.72 -9.57 -3.19
N SER A 104 -4.94 -8.79 -2.44
CA SER A 104 -4.38 -9.17 -1.13
C SER A 104 -5.41 -9.64 -0.07
N THR A 105 -6.70 -9.45 -0.33
CA THR A 105 -7.82 -9.89 0.52
C THR A 105 -8.80 -10.81 -0.22
N GLY A 106 -8.40 -11.42 -1.33
CA GLY A 106 -9.23 -12.27 -2.15
C GLY A 106 -8.98 -12.07 -3.65
N LYS A 107 -9.97 -12.39 -4.48
CA LYS A 107 -9.83 -12.25 -5.95
C LYS A 107 -9.59 -10.79 -6.33
N PRO A 108 -8.61 -10.48 -7.21
CA PRO A 108 -8.42 -9.13 -7.74
C PRO A 108 -9.64 -8.66 -8.52
N PHE A 109 -9.80 -7.35 -8.70
CA PHE A 109 -10.79 -6.79 -9.62
C PHE A 109 -10.17 -5.63 -10.39
N THR A 110 -10.78 -5.30 -11.51
CA THR A 110 -10.31 -4.25 -12.42
C THR A 110 -11.02 -2.93 -12.13
N VAL A 111 -10.27 -1.86 -11.94
CA VAL A 111 -10.76 -0.49 -11.79
C VAL A 111 -10.74 0.18 -13.16
N VAL A 112 -11.81 0.86 -13.51
CA VAL A 112 -11.95 1.60 -14.76
C VAL A 112 -11.71 3.08 -14.50
N LYS A 113 -10.79 3.67 -15.26
CA LYS A 113 -10.48 5.11 -15.21
C LYS A 113 -10.44 5.68 -16.62
N ASP A 114 -10.74 6.95 -16.76
CA ASP A 114 -10.42 7.68 -17.98
C ASP A 114 -9.06 8.39 -17.89
N SER A 115 -8.62 8.95 -19.01
CA SER A 115 -7.32 9.64 -19.09
C SER A 115 -7.25 10.86 -18.19
N TRP A 116 -8.38 11.54 -17.93
CA TRP A 116 -8.41 12.73 -17.10
C TRP A 116 -8.26 12.35 -15.61
N GLU A 117 -8.98 11.34 -15.15
CA GLU A 117 -8.86 10.82 -13.78
C GLU A 117 -7.42 10.40 -13.49
N LYS A 118 -6.81 9.64 -14.41
CA LYS A 118 -5.41 9.21 -14.31
C LYS A 118 -4.42 10.37 -14.30
N LEU A 119 -4.65 11.38 -15.12
CA LEU A 119 -3.82 12.59 -15.15
C LEU A 119 -3.89 13.37 -13.82
N GLN A 120 -5.08 13.47 -13.21
CA GLN A 120 -5.23 14.17 -11.93
C GLN A 120 -4.51 13.44 -10.79
N GLU A 121 -4.60 12.09 -10.74
CA GLU A 121 -3.82 11.28 -9.79
C GLU A 121 -2.31 11.54 -9.93
N SER A 122 -1.80 11.43 -11.16
CA SER A 122 -0.39 11.64 -11.47
C SER A 122 0.08 13.06 -11.13
N LYS A 123 -0.74 14.06 -11.44
CA LYS A 123 -0.46 15.45 -11.12
C LYS A 123 -0.38 15.68 -9.61
N TYR A 124 -1.33 15.13 -8.85
CA TYR A 124 -1.31 15.25 -7.40
C TYR A 124 -0.03 14.69 -6.79
N LEU A 125 0.37 13.49 -7.19
CA LEU A 125 1.63 12.88 -6.72
C LEU A 125 2.84 13.73 -7.09
N MET A 126 2.90 14.23 -8.30
CA MET A 126 3.99 15.11 -8.72
C MET A 126 4.03 16.40 -7.90
N ASP A 127 2.87 16.98 -7.58
CA ASP A 127 2.78 18.16 -6.71
C ASP A 127 3.28 17.89 -5.29
N GLN A 128 3.03 16.69 -4.72
CA GLN A 128 3.59 16.30 -3.42
C GLN A 128 5.12 16.15 -3.48
N ARG A 129 5.65 15.49 -4.51
CA ARG A 129 7.09 15.34 -4.74
C ARG A 129 7.81 16.67 -4.85
N LYS A 130 7.19 17.63 -5.55
CA LYS A 130 7.72 18.99 -5.70
C LYS A 130 7.77 19.81 -4.42
N LYS A 131 6.95 19.46 -3.41
CA LYS A 131 7.06 20.06 -2.07
C LYS A 131 8.34 19.63 -1.34
N ILE A 132 8.89 18.45 -1.68
CA ILE A 132 10.14 17.94 -1.11
C ILE A 132 11.32 18.47 -1.91
N TYR A 133 11.26 18.35 -3.22
CA TYR A 133 12.28 18.88 -4.15
C TYR A 133 11.61 19.55 -5.34
N LYS A 134 11.74 20.88 -5.42
CA LYS A 134 11.02 21.75 -6.39
C LYS A 134 11.20 21.32 -7.85
N ASP A 135 12.40 20.87 -8.22
CA ASP A 135 12.74 20.51 -9.60
C ASP A 135 12.43 19.05 -9.95
N THR A 136 11.65 18.37 -9.12
CA THR A 136 11.24 16.98 -9.36
C THR A 136 10.44 16.86 -10.64
N ASN A 137 10.87 15.92 -11.49
CA ASN A 137 10.17 15.54 -12.71
C ASN A 137 10.53 14.08 -13.07
N LEU A 138 9.83 13.49 -14.05
CA LEU A 138 10.05 12.10 -14.44
C LEU A 138 11.42 11.87 -15.13
N LYS A 139 12.02 12.90 -15.72
CA LYS A 139 13.30 12.77 -16.42
C LYS A 139 14.47 12.66 -15.45
N ASN A 140 14.36 13.22 -14.24
CA ASN A 140 15.40 13.17 -13.22
C ASN A 140 15.10 12.15 -12.09
N GLY A 141 14.04 11.35 -12.27
CA GLY A 141 13.65 10.29 -11.35
C GLY A 141 14.12 8.92 -11.81
N PHE A 142 14.25 8.01 -10.86
CA PHE A 142 14.48 6.59 -11.07
C PHE A 142 13.36 5.81 -10.38
N LEU A 143 12.54 5.12 -11.18
CA LEU A 143 11.35 4.43 -10.70
C LEU A 143 11.57 2.92 -10.78
N LEU A 144 11.52 2.24 -9.64
CA LEU A 144 11.65 0.80 -9.50
C LEU A 144 10.47 0.24 -8.72
N LEU A 145 9.38 -0.04 -9.44
CA LEU A 145 8.10 -0.48 -8.86
C LEU A 145 7.74 -1.93 -9.17
N GLN A 146 8.69 -2.84 -9.18
CA GLN A 146 8.55 -4.23 -9.64
C GLN A 146 8.55 -4.43 -11.16
N PRO A 147 8.77 -5.66 -11.65
CA PRO A 147 9.26 -5.94 -12.99
C PRO A 147 8.26 -5.58 -14.09
N PHE A 148 8.08 -4.28 -14.34
CA PHE A 148 7.17 -3.77 -15.34
C PHE A 148 7.90 -3.04 -16.44
N ASP A 149 7.51 -3.37 -17.67
CA ASP A 149 7.80 -2.61 -18.86
C ASP A 149 7.17 -1.22 -18.78
N ASN A 150 7.80 -0.30 -18.09
CA ASN A 150 7.49 1.11 -18.23
C ASN A 150 8.44 1.73 -19.25
N ASN A 151 7.93 2.07 -20.42
CA ASN A 151 8.63 2.77 -21.51
C ASN A 151 9.09 4.20 -21.17
N ILE A 152 9.10 4.59 -19.91
CA ILE A 152 9.57 5.88 -19.42
C ILE A 152 10.89 5.63 -18.70
N LYS A 153 12.05 5.62 -19.44
CA LYS A 153 13.42 5.60 -18.87
C LYS A 153 13.59 4.96 -17.47
N SER A 154 12.68 4.09 -17.09
CA SER A 154 12.79 3.18 -15.96
C SER A 154 13.43 1.93 -16.50
N ILE A 155 14.43 1.44 -15.84
CA ILE A 155 15.02 0.17 -16.22
C ILE A 155 13.98 -0.89 -15.89
N SER A 156 13.38 -1.41 -16.94
CA SER A 156 12.62 -2.63 -16.86
C SER A 156 13.61 -3.78 -16.92
N TYR A 157 14.05 -4.25 -15.77
CA TYR A 157 14.70 -5.54 -15.72
C TYR A 157 13.62 -6.63 -15.72
N ARG A 158 13.41 -7.25 -16.87
CA ARG A 158 12.70 -8.51 -16.97
C ARG A 158 13.52 -9.57 -16.23
N GLY A 159 12.98 -10.06 -15.13
CA GLY A 159 13.64 -11.12 -14.37
C GLY A 159 13.63 -10.90 -12.86
N ASN A 160 14.30 -11.74 -12.13
CA ASN A 160 14.41 -11.68 -10.68
C ASN A 160 15.15 -10.39 -10.26
N THR A 161 14.40 -9.37 -9.87
CA THR A 161 14.92 -8.05 -9.47
C THR A 161 15.97 -8.15 -8.35
N ALA A 162 15.93 -9.21 -7.54
CA ALA A 162 16.91 -9.43 -6.49
C ALA A 162 18.28 -9.84 -7.06
N GLU A 163 18.31 -10.72 -8.05
CA GLU A 163 19.53 -11.17 -8.71
C GLU A 163 20.19 -10.06 -9.54
N ASN A 164 19.36 -9.18 -10.10
CA ASN A 164 19.83 -8.06 -10.93
C ASN A 164 20.11 -6.77 -10.13
N MET A 165 20.02 -6.80 -8.80
CA MET A 165 20.20 -5.59 -7.98
C MET A 165 21.56 -4.91 -8.16
N PRO A 166 22.72 -5.63 -8.30
CA PRO A 166 23.99 -4.99 -8.60
C PRO A 166 23.96 -4.17 -9.89
N LEU A 167 23.40 -4.72 -10.97
CA LEU A 167 23.26 -4.02 -12.26
C LEU A 167 22.34 -2.81 -12.17
N ILE A 168 21.26 -2.90 -11.40
CA ILE A 168 20.35 -1.78 -11.13
C ILE A 168 21.10 -0.65 -10.42
N ILE A 169 21.93 -0.98 -9.45
CA ILE A 169 22.74 0.00 -8.69
C ILE A 169 23.78 0.65 -9.60
N GLU A 170 24.49 -0.12 -10.41
CA GLU A 170 25.47 0.39 -11.38
C GLU A 170 24.82 1.39 -12.34
N TYR A 171 23.68 1.02 -12.92
CA TYR A 171 22.94 1.93 -13.79
C TYR A 171 22.48 3.18 -13.07
N MET A 172 22.04 3.09 -11.80
CA MET A 172 21.70 4.25 -10.98
C MET A 172 22.92 5.16 -10.77
N LEU A 173 24.11 4.60 -10.55
CA LEU A 173 25.36 5.35 -10.40
C LEU A 173 25.75 6.08 -11.70
N GLU A 174 25.52 5.48 -12.85
CA GLU A 174 25.79 6.08 -14.16
C GLU A 174 24.82 7.23 -14.48
N ASN A 175 23.53 7.03 -14.26
CA ASN A 175 22.48 7.97 -14.64
C ASN A 175 22.24 9.09 -13.62
N LYS A 176 22.79 8.98 -12.40
CA LYS A 176 22.77 10.00 -11.35
C LYS A 176 21.37 10.65 -11.14
N PRO A 177 20.34 9.87 -10.85
CA PRO A 177 19.00 10.40 -10.62
C PRO A 177 18.99 11.39 -9.45
N LYS A 178 17.96 12.24 -9.40
CA LYS A 178 17.77 13.18 -8.29
C LYS A 178 16.83 12.64 -7.22
N TRP A 179 15.99 11.68 -7.57
CA TRP A 179 15.08 11.01 -6.63
C TRP A 179 14.78 9.59 -7.08
N LEU A 180 14.39 8.75 -6.12
CA LEU A 180 14.02 7.36 -6.36
C LEU A 180 12.55 7.14 -5.97
N LEU A 181 11.86 6.24 -6.68
CA LEU A 181 10.58 5.66 -6.29
C LEU A 181 10.70 4.15 -6.33
N LEU A 182 10.51 3.49 -5.18
CA LEU A 182 10.58 2.03 -5.09
C LEU A 182 9.71 1.49 -3.96
N THR A 183 9.42 0.18 -4.00
CA THR A 183 8.77 -0.47 -2.86
C THR A 183 9.75 -0.57 -1.69
N VAL A 184 9.24 -0.63 -0.47
CA VAL A 184 10.09 -0.81 0.73
C VAL A 184 10.91 -2.11 0.64
N LEU A 185 10.34 -3.17 0.06
CA LEU A 185 11.06 -4.44 -0.15
C LEU A 185 12.28 -4.25 -1.05
N LEU A 186 12.11 -3.57 -2.19
CA LEU A 186 13.21 -3.31 -3.11
C LEU A 186 14.27 -2.40 -2.49
N LEU A 187 13.85 -1.41 -1.70
CA LEU A 187 14.78 -0.56 -0.96
C LEU A 187 15.63 -1.36 0.03
N ARG A 188 15.03 -2.30 0.77
CA ARG A 188 15.77 -3.19 1.67
C ARG A 188 16.79 -4.05 0.93
N LYS A 189 16.40 -4.65 -0.20
CA LYS A 189 17.30 -5.44 -1.05
C LYS A 189 18.44 -4.58 -1.62
N MET A 190 18.13 -3.37 -2.06
CA MET A 190 19.13 -2.42 -2.56
C MET A 190 20.13 -2.05 -1.45
N VAL A 191 19.69 -1.77 -0.25
CA VAL A 191 20.54 -1.47 0.91
C VAL A 191 21.46 -2.65 1.25
N SER A 192 20.94 -3.89 1.26
CA SER A 192 21.75 -5.08 1.49
C SER A 192 22.86 -5.19 0.44
N CYS A 193 22.50 -5.10 -0.82
CA CYS A 193 23.43 -5.18 -1.92
C CYS A 193 24.50 -4.06 -1.89
N ILE A 194 24.12 -2.82 -1.60
CA ILE A 194 25.07 -1.69 -1.44
C ILE A 194 26.10 -1.98 -0.36
N ARG A 195 25.68 -2.55 0.78
CA ARG A 195 26.58 -2.93 1.88
C ARG A 195 27.50 -4.08 1.49
N GLU A 196 26.96 -5.10 0.83
CA GLU A 196 27.76 -6.24 0.32
C GLU A 196 28.82 -5.79 -0.69
N MET A 197 28.49 -4.81 -1.53
CA MET A 197 29.44 -4.22 -2.49
C MET A 197 30.42 -3.22 -1.85
N GLY A 198 30.19 -2.76 -0.62
CA GLY A 198 31.06 -1.77 0.06
C GLY A 198 31.09 -0.40 -0.61
N ILE A 199 29.96 0.05 -1.20
CA ILE A 199 29.90 1.25 -2.04
C ILE A 199 29.05 2.40 -1.44
N GLU A 200 28.76 2.38 -0.14
CA GLU A 200 27.93 3.38 0.54
C GLU A 200 28.37 4.82 0.26
N ASN A 201 29.69 5.05 0.21
CA ASN A 201 30.23 6.37 -0.11
C ASN A 201 29.91 6.81 -1.54
N LYS A 202 29.93 5.87 -2.52
CA LYS A 202 29.55 6.17 -3.90
C LYS A 202 28.07 6.55 -3.99
N ILE A 203 27.22 5.82 -3.25
CA ILE A 203 25.79 6.09 -3.18
C ILE A 203 25.51 7.47 -2.58
N ARG A 204 26.16 7.81 -1.46
CA ARG A 204 26.04 9.14 -0.83
C ARG A 204 26.43 10.26 -1.77
N ASN A 205 27.46 10.07 -2.56
CA ASN A 205 27.96 11.04 -3.55
C ASN A 205 27.02 11.24 -4.75
N LEU A 206 25.98 10.42 -4.94
CA LEU A 206 24.93 10.67 -5.93
C LEU A 206 24.15 11.97 -5.67
N ASN A 207 24.17 12.45 -4.41
CA ASN A 207 23.45 13.64 -3.99
C ASN A 207 21.94 13.58 -4.35
N LEU A 208 21.34 12.43 -4.02
CA LEU A 208 19.89 12.23 -4.10
C LEU A 208 19.17 13.28 -3.24
N LYS A 209 18.02 13.71 -3.67
CA LYS A 209 17.21 14.72 -2.97
C LYS A 209 16.21 14.07 -2.04
N PHE A 210 15.64 12.93 -2.42
CA PHE A 210 14.78 12.10 -1.58
C PHE A 210 14.58 10.71 -2.18
N ILE A 211 14.09 9.79 -1.35
CA ILE A 211 13.60 8.49 -1.76
C ILE A 211 12.12 8.40 -1.38
N GLU A 212 11.26 8.13 -2.35
CA GLU A 212 9.85 7.82 -2.14
C GLU A 212 9.67 6.31 -2.04
N THR A 213 9.00 5.87 -0.98
CA THR A 213 8.67 4.45 -0.78
C THR A 213 7.16 4.23 -0.81
N THR A 214 6.76 3.04 -1.24
CA THR A 214 5.36 2.61 -1.28
C THR A 214 5.19 1.13 -0.97
N SER A 215 3.96 0.68 -0.92
CA SER A 215 3.52 -0.73 -0.80
C SER A 215 3.62 -1.36 0.58
N GLN A 216 4.54 -0.97 1.43
CA GLN A 216 4.74 -1.54 2.77
C GLN A 216 5.07 -0.42 3.75
N THR A 217 4.86 -0.70 5.04
CA THR A 217 5.28 0.20 6.10
C THR A 217 6.80 0.17 6.26
N ILE A 218 7.42 1.35 6.40
CA ILE A 218 8.82 1.52 6.78
C ILE A 218 8.86 2.19 8.15
N THR A 219 9.65 1.67 9.08
CA THR A 219 9.77 2.24 10.43
C THR A 219 10.70 3.44 10.44
N ASN A 220 10.55 4.35 11.40
CA ASN A 220 11.43 5.52 11.52
C ASN A 220 12.90 5.12 11.67
N TYR A 221 13.17 4.08 12.44
CA TYR A 221 14.53 3.58 12.58
C TYR A 221 15.11 3.03 11.26
N GLU A 222 14.32 2.29 10.47
CA GLU A 222 14.77 1.84 9.14
C GLU A 222 15.08 3.05 8.26
N LYS A 223 14.25 4.11 8.32
CA LYS A 223 14.51 5.35 7.60
C LYS A 223 15.84 5.98 8.01
N GLU A 224 16.08 6.11 9.31
CA GLU A 224 17.34 6.68 9.84
C GLU A 224 18.56 5.89 9.38
N ASP A 225 18.49 4.57 9.42
CA ASP A 225 19.57 3.69 8.98
C ASP A 225 19.84 3.81 7.47
N ILE A 226 18.79 3.84 6.67
CA ILE A 226 18.88 3.99 5.21
C ILE A 226 19.35 5.41 4.84
N GLN A 227 18.88 6.44 5.56
CA GLN A 227 19.32 7.83 5.37
C GLN A 227 20.83 8.00 5.57
N LYS A 228 21.46 7.23 6.47
CA LYS A 228 22.92 7.25 6.64
C LYS A 228 23.66 6.78 5.37
N ILE A 229 23.06 5.88 4.60
CA ILE A 229 23.64 5.37 3.34
C ILE A 229 23.42 6.37 2.21
N PHE A 230 22.19 6.81 2.02
CA PHE A 230 21.82 7.64 0.85
C PHE A 230 22.03 9.14 1.06
N GLY A 231 22.14 9.63 2.29
CA GLY A 231 22.32 11.04 2.59
C GLY A 231 21.11 11.92 2.27
N CYS A 232 19.91 11.35 2.15
CA CYS A 232 18.69 12.09 1.78
C CYS A 232 17.46 11.58 2.56
N PRO A 233 16.39 12.40 2.69
CA PRO A 233 15.17 11.98 3.36
C PRO A 233 14.46 10.84 2.62
N ILE A 234 13.78 10.00 3.39
CA ILE A 234 12.91 8.94 2.89
C ILE A 234 11.49 9.31 3.26
N VAL A 235 10.63 9.39 2.26
CA VAL A 235 9.20 9.70 2.41
C VAL A 235 8.36 8.52 1.98
N ASN A 236 7.27 8.29 2.69
CA ASN A 236 6.37 7.21 2.39
C ASN A 236 5.11 7.72 1.68
N GLN A 237 4.66 6.98 0.66
CA GLN A 237 3.39 7.17 0.01
C GLN A 237 2.47 5.99 0.37
N PHE A 238 1.33 6.29 0.98
CA PHE A 238 0.30 5.32 1.25
C PHE A 238 -0.81 5.43 0.20
N GLY A 239 -1.11 4.32 -0.46
CA GLY A 239 -2.13 4.29 -1.51
C GLY A 239 -2.54 2.88 -1.90
N CYS A 240 -3.49 2.81 -2.82
CA CYS A 240 -3.98 1.59 -3.42
C CYS A 240 -4.22 1.81 -4.92
N ARG A 241 -4.38 0.73 -5.68
CA ARG A 241 -4.65 0.81 -7.13
C ARG A 241 -5.93 1.59 -7.44
N GLU A 242 -6.89 1.54 -6.55
CA GLU A 242 -8.18 2.20 -6.70
C GLU A 242 -8.03 3.72 -6.89
N VAL A 243 -7.16 4.37 -6.08
CA VAL A 243 -7.04 5.85 -6.07
C VAL A 243 -5.60 6.34 -6.00
N TRP A 244 -4.62 5.45 -6.24
CA TRP A 244 -3.18 5.66 -6.23
C TRP A 244 -2.60 6.26 -4.95
N ASN A 245 -3.15 7.36 -4.44
CA ASN A 245 -2.65 8.02 -3.24
C ASN A 245 -3.78 8.36 -2.27
N ILE A 246 -3.67 7.85 -1.06
CA ILE A 246 -4.58 8.14 0.06
C ILE A 246 -3.93 9.13 1.02
N ALA A 247 -2.64 8.97 1.27
CA ALA A 247 -1.86 9.87 2.11
C ALA A 247 -0.40 9.93 1.65
N TYR A 248 0.25 11.06 1.91
CA TYR A 248 1.63 11.32 1.52
C TYR A 248 2.41 11.93 2.69
N GLU A 249 3.60 11.44 2.94
CA GLU A 249 4.44 11.90 4.03
C GLU A 249 5.12 13.22 3.68
N CYS A 250 5.03 14.20 4.58
CA CYS A 250 5.71 15.47 4.45
C CYS A 250 7.18 15.38 4.92
N PRO A 251 8.02 16.39 4.64
CA PRO A 251 9.42 16.42 5.10
C PRO A 251 9.61 16.32 6.62
N LEU A 252 8.58 16.61 7.42
CA LEU A 252 8.59 16.47 8.87
C LEU A 252 8.14 15.08 9.37
N GLY A 253 7.94 14.11 8.46
CA GLY A 253 7.58 12.74 8.80
C GLY A 253 6.09 12.51 9.12
N HIS A 254 5.21 13.49 8.88
CA HIS A 254 3.78 13.33 9.09
C HIS A 254 3.07 12.91 7.80
N MET A 255 2.20 11.92 7.91
CA MET A 255 1.41 11.41 6.79
C MET A 255 0.12 12.24 6.63
N HIS A 256 0.05 13.09 5.61
CA HIS A 256 -1.11 13.92 5.32
C HIS A 256 -2.05 13.25 4.33
N VAL A 257 -3.34 13.26 4.63
CA VAL A 257 -4.39 12.74 3.75
C VAL A 257 -4.42 13.54 2.43
N ASN A 258 -4.69 12.85 1.32
CA ASN A 258 -5.04 13.47 0.05
C ASN A 258 -6.47 14.05 0.11
N ASP A 259 -6.66 15.10 0.88
CA ASP A 259 -7.97 15.69 1.09
C ASP A 259 -8.46 16.57 -0.08
N LYS A 260 -7.62 16.76 -1.11
CA LYS A 260 -8.03 17.39 -2.36
C LYS A 260 -9.02 16.52 -3.13
N TYR A 261 -8.74 15.22 -3.20
CA TYR A 261 -9.52 14.27 -4.00
C TYR A 261 -10.26 13.23 -3.17
N LEU A 262 -9.98 13.13 -1.86
CA LEU A 262 -10.57 12.14 -0.99
C LEU A 262 -11.20 12.75 0.26
N LEU A 263 -12.27 12.14 0.73
CA LEU A 263 -12.71 12.15 2.12
C LEU A 263 -12.29 10.80 2.71
N VAL A 264 -11.35 10.80 3.64
CA VAL A 264 -10.90 9.60 4.35
C VAL A 264 -11.51 9.62 5.74
N ASP A 265 -12.19 8.57 6.13
CA ASP A 265 -12.77 8.41 7.46
C ASP A 265 -12.22 7.15 8.14
N ILE A 266 -12.33 7.15 9.45
CA ILE A 266 -12.09 5.99 10.30
C ILE A 266 -13.46 5.50 10.80
N VAL A 267 -13.69 4.18 10.73
CA VAL A 267 -14.93 3.58 11.24
C VAL A 267 -14.64 2.54 12.32
N ASP A 268 -15.60 2.39 13.23
CA ASP A 268 -15.58 1.30 14.22
C ASP A 268 -16.05 -0.03 13.58
N GLN A 269 -16.01 -1.11 14.34
CA GLN A 269 -16.44 -2.44 13.90
C GLN A 269 -17.93 -2.52 13.48
N LYS A 270 -18.73 -1.51 13.83
CA LYS A 270 -20.14 -1.40 13.43
C LYS A 270 -20.33 -0.51 12.20
N GLY A 271 -19.23 0.02 11.63
CA GLY A 271 -19.26 0.94 10.49
C GLY A 271 -19.60 2.39 10.83
N ASN A 272 -19.64 2.76 12.13
CA ASN A 272 -19.87 4.15 12.54
C ASN A 272 -18.60 4.97 12.43
N ILE A 273 -18.71 6.22 11.98
CA ILE A 273 -17.57 7.13 11.86
C ILE A 273 -17.01 7.46 13.25
N VAL A 274 -15.71 7.30 13.41
CA VAL A 274 -14.94 7.68 14.59
C VAL A 274 -14.48 9.13 14.44
N ASP A 275 -15.17 10.06 15.07
CA ASP A 275 -14.88 11.51 15.01
C ASP A 275 -13.80 11.96 16.02
N ASN A 276 -13.19 11.05 16.80
CA ASN A 276 -12.22 11.36 17.85
C ASN A 276 -10.79 11.13 17.37
N TYR A 277 -9.91 12.08 17.69
CA TYR A 277 -8.46 11.90 17.47
C TYR A 277 -7.89 10.78 18.35
N ASN A 278 -6.83 10.16 17.87
CA ASN A 278 -6.10 9.08 18.54
C ASN A 278 -6.96 7.84 18.87
N LYS A 279 -8.12 7.71 18.24
CA LYS A 279 -8.95 6.52 18.33
C LYS A 279 -8.84 5.72 17.04
N GLU A 280 -8.30 4.51 17.18
CA GLU A 280 -8.08 3.59 16.05
C GLU A 280 -9.41 3.01 15.52
N GLY A 281 -9.42 2.76 14.22
CA GLY A 281 -10.49 2.04 13.53
C GLY A 281 -10.09 1.70 12.10
N GLU A 282 -11.05 1.22 11.34
CA GLU A 282 -10.86 0.79 9.96
C GLU A 282 -10.95 1.98 8.99
N VAL A 283 -10.04 2.00 8.02
CA VAL A 283 -9.98 3.09 7.03
C VAL A 283 -10.99 2.86 5.93
N ILE A 284 -11.82 3.87 5.70
CA ILE A 284 -12.67 3.97 4.52
C ILE A 284 -12.37 5.28 3.78
N PHE A 285 -12.68 5.34 2.50
CA PHE A 285 -12.56 6.60 1.76
C PHE A 285 -13.69 6.80 0.75
N THR A 286 -13.94 8.07 0.42
CA THR A 286 -14.78 8.49 -0.69
C THR A 286 -13.96 9.36 -1.63
N SER A 287 -13.95 9.03 -2.92
CA SER A 287 -13.23 9.79 -3.93
C SER A 287 -14.11 10.84 -4.60
N PHE A 288 -13.61 12.09 -4.69
CA PHE A 288 -14.24 13.15 -5.47
C PHE A 288 -13.82 13.17 -6.94
N LEU A 289 -12.83 12.38 -7.28
CA LEU A 289 -12.20 12.35 -8.60
C LEU A 289 -12.84 11.31 -9.52
N HIS A 290 -13.01 10.08 -8.98
CA HIS A 290 -13.41 8.93 -9.78
C HIS A 290 -14.93 8.91 -9.98
N THR A 291 -15.35 9.20 -11.21
CA THR A 291 -16.75 9.22 -11.61
C THR A 291 -17.13 8.09 -12.56
N ASN A 292 -16.14 7.42 -13.14
CA ASN A 292 -16.37 6.26 -14.01
C ASN A 292 -16.42 4.95 -13.22
N PHE A 293 -15.70 4.90 -12.10
CA PHE A 293 -15.70 3.82 -11.13
C PHE A 293 -15.69 4.44 -9.73
N PRO A 294 -16.87 4.86 -9.21
CA PRO A 294 -16.93 5.68 -8.01
C PRO A 294 -16.61 4.90 -6.75
N PHE A 295 -15.84 5.50 -5.87
CA PHE A 295 -15.55 4.97 -4.53
C PHE A 295 -16.23 5.85 -3.49
N ILE A 296 -17.29 5.33 -2.87
CA ILE A 296 -18.03 5.99 -1.79
C ILE A 296 -18.00 5.09 -0.57
N LYS A 297 -17.49 5.61 0.56
CA LYS A 297 -17.27 4.84 1.81
C LYS A 297 -16.63 3.47 1.54
N TYR A 298 -15.66 3.44 0.63
CA TYR A 298 -14.99 2.22 0.22
C TYR A 298 -14.05 1.72 1.31
N TYR A 299 -14.22 0.46 1.69
CA TYR A 299 -13.43 -0.20 2.71
C TYR A 299 -12.05 -0.60 2.20
N LEU A 300 -11.00 -0.09 2.84
CA LEU A 300 -9.62 -0.36 2.46
C LEU A 300 -9.06 -1.63 3.12
N GLY A 301 -9.48 -1.90 4.34
CA GLY A 301 -9.01 -3.04 5.15
C GLY A 301 -7.77 -2.73 5.98
N ASP A 302 -7.32 -1.48 6.03
CA ASP A 302 -6.20 -1.03 6.85
C ASP A 302 -6.73 -0.33 8.12
N TYR A 303 -5.94 -0.38 9.21
CA TYR A 303 -6.26 0.30 10.47
C TYR A 303 -5.44 1.57 10.62
N ALA A 304 -6.08 2.62 11.09
CA ALA A 304 -5.44 3.91 11.31
C ALA A 304 -6.21 4.75 12.34
N TYR A 305 -5.61 5.88 12.70
CA TYR A 305 -6.27 6.94 13.46
C TYR A 305 -5.81 8.32 12.99
N PHE A 306 -6.61 9.34 13.22
CA PHE A 306 -6.19 10.73 13.04
C PHE A 306 -5.48 11.22 14.30
N SER A 307 -4.26 11.74 14.16
CA SER A 307 -3.43 12.11 15.32
C SER A 307 -3.81 13.43 15.99
N GLY A 308 -4.59 14.27 15.34
CA GLY A 308 -4.88 15.62 15.83
C GLY A 308 -3.69 16.57 15.85
N VAL A 309 -2.51 16.15 15.41
CA VAL A 309 -1.32 16.97 15.33
C VAL A 309 -1.50 18.04 14.23
N ARG A 310 -1.24 19.28 14.57
CA ARG A 310 -1.09 20.35 13.57
C ARG A 310 0.36 20.37 13.09
N CYS A 311 0.57 19.97 11.84
CA CYS A 311 1.91 19.89 11.28
C CYS A 311 2.44 21.26 10.87
N GLU A 312 3.70 21.54 11.22
CA GLU A 312 4.39 22.79 10.86
C GLU A 312 4.87 22.85 9.40
N CYS A 313 4.67 21.78 8.61
CA CYS A 313 5.03 21.76 7.19
C CYS A 313 4.16 22.69 6.30
N GLY A 314 3.12 23.32 6.87
CA GLY A 314 2.19 24.19 6.17
C GLY A 314 1.06 23.46 5.44
N ASN A 315 1.04 22.13 5.42
CA ASN A 315 -0.06 21.34 4.90
C ASN A 315 -1.17 21.23 5.96
N LEU A 316 -2.36 21.75 5.63
CA LEU A 316 -3.52 21.77 6.54
C LEU A 316 -4.35 20.48 6.50
N SER A 317 -4.06 19.57 5.57
CA SER A 317 -4.76 18.28 5.49
C SER A 317 -4.57 17.46 6.75
N PRO A 318 -5.58 16.70 7.20
CA PRO A 318 -5.48 15.88 8.40
C PRO A 318 -4.27 14.94 8.39
N VAL A 319 -3.64 14.78 9.55
CA VAL A 319 -2.54 13.83 9.74
C VAL A 319 -3.13 12.49 10.18
N ILE A 320 -2.84 11.45 9.40
CA ILE A 320 -3.25 10.07 9.66
C ILE A 320 -2.05 9.22 10.05
N VAL A 321 -2.25 8.33 11.00
CA VAL A 321 -1.24 7.37 11.46
C VAL A 321 -1.78 5.97 11.21
N PHE A 322 -1.11 5.21 10.34
CA PHE A 322 -1.46 3.83 10.07
C PHE A 322 -0.88 2.90 11.14
N SER A 323 -1.72 2.08 11.72
CA SER A 323 -1.36 1.19 12.85
C SER A 323 -0.59 -0.07 12.43
N GLY A 324 -0.19 -0.16 11.18
CA GLY A 324 0.78 -1.14 10.72
C GLY A 324 0.24 -2.41 10.09
N GLY A 325 -1.06 -2.58 9.87
CA GLY A 325 -1.55 -3.79 9.24
C GLY A 325 -3.05 -3.85 9.01
N ARG A 326 -3.48 -4.91 8.34
CA ARG A 326 -4.88 -5.27 8.15
C ARG A 326 -5.32 -6.19 9.28
N GLN A 327 -6.62 -6.42 9.41
CA GLN A 327 -7.15 -7.36 10.40
C GLN A 327 -6.48 -8.74 10.31
N LYS A 328 -6.15 -9.19 9.10
CA LYS A 328 -5.39 -10.43 8.86
C LYS A 328 -3.95 -10.40 9.39
N ASP A 329 -3.41 -9.22 9.66
CA ASP A 329 -2.05 -9.03 10.19
C ASP A 329 -2.04 -8.83 11.70
N LYS A 330 -3.21 -8.78 12.35
CA LYS A 330 -3.32 -8.62 13.80
C LYS A 330 -2.82 -9.88 14.51
N LEU A 331 -1.92 -9.70 15.47
CA LEU A 331 -1.50 -10.79 16.36
C LEU A 331 -2.64 -11.05 17.36
N LEU A 332 -3.45 -12.06 17.04
CA LEU A 332 -4.67 -12.40 17.81
C LEU A 332 -4.34 -12.68 19.26
N GLY A 333 -5.24 -12.30 20.16
CA GLY A 333 -5.01 -12.37 21.61
C GLY A 333 -4.14 -11.23 22.15
N THR A 334 -3.76 -10.26 21.32
CA THR A 334 -2.98 -9.08 21.73
C THR A 334 -3.51 -7.80 21.08
N ASN A 335 -2.94 -6.66 21.48
CA ASN A 335 -3.18 -5.36 20.82
C ASN A 335 -2.15 -5.02 19.73
N PHE A 336 -1.33 -5.99 19.32
CA PHE A 336 -0.26 -5.78 18.35
C PHE A 336 -0.62 -6.29 16.95
N TYR A 337 0.08 -5.78 15.94
CA TYR A 337 0.09 -6.32 14.60
C TYR A 337 1.28 -7.27 14.43
N GLY A 338 0.99 -8.51 14.02
CA GLY A 338 2.00 -9.56 13.92
C GLY A 338 3.11 -9.19 12.95
N THR A 339 2.77 -8.65 11.78
CA THR A 339 3.76 -8.18 10.80
C THR A 339 4.73 -7.15 11.40
N GLU A 340 4.25 -6.22 12.21
CA GLU A 340 5.10 -5.21 12.86
C GLU A 340 6.00 -5.84 13.94
N ILE A 341 5.41 -6.65 14.81
CA ILE A 341 6.13 -7.32 15.90
C ILE A 341 7.21 -8.23 15.35
N PHE A 342 6.88 -9.11 14.40
CA PHE A 342 7.86 -10.06 13.87
C PHE A 342 8.97 -9.39 13.05
N ARG A 343 8.69 -8.29 12.37
CA ARG A 343 9.75 -7.47 11.77
C ARG A 343 10.68 -6.88 12.83
N LYS A 344 10.16 -6.41 13.97
CA LYS A 344 10.99 -5.93 15.09
C LYS A 344 11.82 -7.06 15.70
N VAL A 345 11.22 -8.25 15.90
CA VAL A 345 11.92 -9.44 16.39
C VAL A 345 13.09 -9.79 15.47
N MET A 346 12.79 -9.98 14.20
CA MET A 346 13.81 -10.37 13.21
C MET A 346 14.91 -9.33 13.07
N ARG A 347 14.56 -8.08 13.13
CA ARG A 347 15.54 -7.02 13.08
C ARG A 347 16.50 -7.07 14.27
N LEU A 348 16.01 -7.27 15.48
CA LEU A 348 16.87 -7.40 16.66
C LEU A 348 17.78 -8.63 16.52
N ILE A 349 17.26 -9.72 15.94
CA ILE A 349 18.04 -10.93 15.65
C ILE A 349 19.13 -10.62 14.61
N TYR A 350 18.80 -10.02 13.48
CA TYR A 350 19.78 -9.66 12.43
C TYR A 350 20.86 -8.70 12.95
N PHE A 351 20.53 -7.81 13.87
CA PHE A 351 21.50 -6.85 14.39
C PHE A 351 22.44 -7.44 15.44
N LYS A 352 21.91 -8.26 16.35
CA LYS A 352 22.65 -8.72 17.52
C LYS A 352 23.18 -10.16 17.37
N HIS A 353 22.65 -10.91 16.41
CA HIS A 353 22.86 -12.35 16.26
C HIS A 353 23.10 -12.73 14.80
N GLN A 354 24.02 -12.00 14.13
CA GLN A 354 24.37 -12.23 12.72
C GLN A 354 24.94 -13.65 12.48
N GLU A 355 25.52 -14.25 13.51
CA GLU A 355 26.03 -15.61 13.48
C GLU A 355 24.95 -16.66 13.18
N LEU A 356 23.67 -16.37 13.43
CA LEU A 356 22.54 -17.28 13.13
C LEU A 356 22.32 -17.43 11.61
N LYS A 357 22.71 -16.44 10.82
CA LYS A 357 22.57 -16.43 9.34
C LYS A 357 21.18 -16.83 8.87
N VAL A 358 20.15 -16.22 9.50
CA VAL A 358 18.76 -16.43 9.08
C VAL A 358 18.59 -15.88 7.66
N LYS A 359 18.18 -16.74 6.72
CA LYS A 359 17.99 -16.37 5.31
C LYS A 359 16.60 -15.81 5.08
N ASP A 360 15.58 -16.50 5.61
CA ASP A 360 14.17 -16.12 5.45
C ASP A 360 13.32 -16.66 6.60
N ILE A 361 12.16 -16.06 6.83
CA ILE A 361 11.22 -16.47 7.88
C ILE A 361 9.78 -16.16 7.48
N TYR A 362 8.89 -17.09 7.79
CA TYR A 362 7.45 -16.91 7.67
C TYR A 362 6.74 -17.42 8.93
N ILE A 363 5.79 -16.65 9.44
CA ILE A 363 5.08 -16.97 10.68
C ILE A 363 3.58 -17.01 10.40
N TYR A 364 2.96 -18.12 10.79
CA TYR A 364 1.53 -18.32 10.66
C TYR A 364 0.88 -18.53 12.04
N GLN A 365 -0.04 -17.65 12.42
CA GLN A 365 -0.80 -17.80 13.63
C GLN A 365 -1.95 -18.77 13.39
N LYS A 366 -1.82 -19.99 13.91
CA LYS A 366 -2.74 -21.11 13.71
C LYS A 366 -3.97 -21.04 14.61
N SER A 367 -3.80 -20.49 15.80
CA SER A 367 -4.86 -20.18 16.76
C SER A 367 -4.42 -19.00 17.62
N GLU A 368 -5.29 -18.53 18.52
CA GLU A 368 -5.04 -17.31 19.32
C GLU A 368 -3.67 -17.29 20.01
N ARG A 369 -3.15 -18.46 20.39
CA ARG A 369 -1.89 -18.58 21.16
C ARG A 369 -0.86 -19.51 20.52
N VAL A 370 -1.08 -19.98 19.29
CA VAL A 370 -0.17 -20.91 18.60
C VAL A 370 0.36 -20.29 17.33
N LEU A 371 1.68 -20.25 17.22
CA LEU A 371 2.44 -19.70 16.10
C LEU A 371 3.29 -20.80 15.46
N ASP A 372 3.06 -21.06 14.18
CA ASP A 372 3.96 -21.87 13.36
C ASP A 372 5.02 -20.95 12.76
N VAL A 373 6.30 -21.20 13.07
CA VAL A 373 7.46 -20.40 12.66
C VAL A 373 8.26 -21.21 11.64
N THR A 374 8.07 -20.92 10.37
CA THR A 374 8.87 -21.51 9.28
C THR A 374 10.10 -20.65 9.06
N VAL A 375 11.29 -21.24 9.14
CA VAL A 375 12.54 -20.50 9.06
C VAL A 375 13.58 -21.24 8.21
N SER A 376 14.30 -20.48 7.41
CA SER A 376 15.50 -20.94 6.68
C SER A 376 16.73 -20.33 7.34
N LEU A 377 17.60 -21.18 7.90
CA LEU A 377 18.85 -20.78 8.54
C LEU A 377 19.94 -21.84 8.33
N ASN A 378 21.17 -21.53 8.67
CA ASN A 378 22.24 -22.49 8.58
C ASN A 378 22.09 -23.59 9.66
N GLN A 379 22.32 -24.84 9.27
CA GLN A 379 22.26 -26.01 10.15
C GLN A 379 23.10 -25.84 11.43
N GLY A 380 22.61 -26.35 12.54
CA GLY A 380 23.28 -26.29 13.83
C GLY A 380 23.01 -25.02 14.66
N ASN A 381 22.15 -24.14 14.17
CA ASN A 381 21.75 -22.92 14.89
C ASN A 381 20.30 -22.94 15.41
N GLU A 382 19.62 -24.06 15.26
CA GLU A 382 18.17 -24.19 15.50
C GLU A 382 17.79 -23.84 16.95
N GLU A 383 18.35 -24.53 17.95
CA GLU A 383 18.05 -24.28 19.37
C GLU A 383 18.41 -22.85 19.80
N LYS A 384 19.54 -22.34 19.29
CA LYS A 384 19.95 -20.98 19.58
C LYS A 384 18.98 -19.93 18.99
N PHE A 385 18.49 -20.17 17.77
CA PHE A 385 17.49 -19.35 17.13
C PHE A 385 16.20 -19.34 17.92
N GLU A 386 15.66 -20.52 18.30
CA GLU A 386 14.42 -20.65 19.06
C GLU A 386 14.47 -19.85 20.37
N MET A 387 15.54 -20.05 21.15
CA MET A 387 15.74 -19.34 22.42
C MET A 387 15.77 -17.81 22.23
N ILE A 388 16.51 -17.33 21.24
CA ILE A 388 16.66 -15.89 20.97
C ILE A 388 15.35 -15.31 20.44
N PHE A 389 14.68 -16.02 19.52
CA PHE A 389 13.42 -15.61 18.95
C PHE A 389 12.34 -15.46 20.03
N GLN A 390 12.14 -16.48 20.87
CA GLN A 390 11.17 -16.45 21.96
C GLN A 390 11.46 -15.34 22.96
N LYS A 391 12.71 -15.21 23.43
CA LYS A 391 13.10 -14.12 24.34
C LYS A 391 12.80 -12.73 23.75
N THR A 392 13.13 -12.54 22.47
CA THR A 392 12.93 -11.26 21.80
C THR A 392 11.44 -10.96 21.62
N PHE A 393 10.65 -11.97 21.26
CA PHE A 393 9.20 -11.86 21.14
C PHE A 393 8.56 -11.49 22.48
N VAL A 394 8.84 -12.23 23.54
CA VAL A 394 8.31 -11.98 24.90
C VAL A 394 8.70 -10.59 25.39
N PHE A 395 9.93 -10.15 25.13
CA PHE A 395 10.39 -8.80 25.47
C PHE A 395 9.55 -7.70 24.81
N LEU A 396 9.16 -7.90 23.53
CA LEU A 396 8.40 -6.90 22.76
C LEU A 396 6.90 -6.94 23.06
N VAL A 397 6.33 -8.13 23.19
CA VAL A 397 4.89 -8.34 23.39
C VAL A 397 4.51 -8.24 24.86
N LYS A 398 5.48 -8.50 25.77
CA LYS A 398 5.29 -8.59 27.23
C LYS A 398 4.30 -9.69 27.65
N GLU A 399 4.15 -10.72 26.85
CA GLU A 399 3.33 -11.91 27.09
C GLU A 399 4.15 -13.17 26.80
N ASN A 400 3.98 -14.21 27.64
CA ASN A 400 4.74 -15.45 27.56
C ASN A 400 3.89 -16.70 27.32
N ASN A 401 2.62 -16.53 27.02
CA ASN A 401 1.64 -17.62 26.88
C ASN A 401 1.42 -18.04 25.41
N PHE A 402 2.36 -17.73 24.52
CA PHE A 402 2.37 -18.20 23.14
C PHE A 402 3.17 -19.51 23.03
N LEU A 403 2.64 -20.44 22.23
CA LEU A 403 3.31 -21.67 21.83
C LEU A 403 3.88 -21.49 20.43
N PHE A 404 5.13 -21.89 20.24
CA PHE A 404 5.85 -21.79 18.97
C PHE A 404 6.14 -23.20 18.45
N ASN A 405 5.70 -23.49 17.23
CA ASN A 405 6.06 -24.68 16.48
C ASN A 405 7.08 -24.27 15.42
N TYR A 406 8.31 -24.74 15.50
CA TYR A 406 9.35 -24.41 14.54
C TYR A 406 9.39 -25.43 13.41
N ILE A 407 9.51 -24.92 12.19
CA ILE A 407 9.59 -25.68 10.93
C ILE A 407 10.84 -25.19 10.21
N TYR A 408 11.82 -26.07 10.04
CA TYR A 408 13.08 -25.74 9.34
C TYR A 408 13.02 -26.17 7.89
N THR A 409 13.49 -25.32 6.99
CA THR A 409 13.50 -25.57 5.55
C THR A 409 14.69 -24.85 4.89
N ASP A 410 15.21 -25.43 3.82
CA ASP A 410 16.30 -24.81 3.05
C ASP A 410 15.83 -23.57 2.28
N THR A 411 14.60 -23.57 1.85
CA THR A 411 13.95 -22.44 1.15
C THR A 411 12.52 -22.27 1.65
N ILE A 412 12.14 -21.07 1.96
CA ILE A 412 10.72 -20.72 2.14
C ILE A 412 10.19 -20.45 0.73
N ALA A 413 9.31 -21.33 0.25
CA ALA A 413 8.64 -21.09 -1.02
C ALA A 413 7.95 -19.73 -0.92
N SER A 414 8.51 -18.71 -1.56
CA SER A 414 7.74 -17.57 -1.98
C SER A 414 6.61 -18.18 -2.80
N SER A 415 5.36 -18.07 -2.32
CA SER A 415 4.21 -18.55 -3.06
C SER A 415 4.40 -18.13 -4.52
N GLU A 416 4.25 -19.07 -5.47
CA GLU A 416 4.33 -18.82 -6.93
C GLU A 416 3.27 -17.80 -7.40
N SER A 417 2.41 -17.35 -6.48
CA SER A 417 1.51 -16.23 -6.67
C SER A 417 2.27 -14.93 -6.45
N ASP A 418 2.06 -13.93 -7.30
CA ASP A 418 2.49 -12.52 -7.22
C ASP A 418 2.13 -11.80 -5.88
N GLU A 419 1.89 -12.54 -4.81
CA GLU A 419 1.57 -12.00 -3.50
C GLU A 419 2.85 -11.46 -2.85
N LYS A 420 2.73 -10.27 -2.31
CA LYS A 420 3.78 -9.63 -1.51
C LYS A 420 4.25 -10.61 -0.42
N PRO A 421 5.57 -10.90 -0.31
CA PRO A 421 6.06 -11.76 0.75
C PRO A 421 5.70 -11.13 2.10
N GLU A 422 4.81 -11.77 2.83
CA GLU A 422 4.36 -11.34 4.15
C GLU A 422 5.09 -12.18 5.19
N ILE A 423 5.72 -11.53 6.16
CA ILE A 423 6.40 -12.24 7.26
C ILE A 423 5.42 -12.95 8.20
N PHE A 424 4.17 -12.50 8.22
CA PHE A 424 3.15 -12.98 9.17
C PHE A 424 1.76 -13.03 8.52
N LYS A 425 1.02 -14.09 8.82
CA LYS A 425 -0.44 -14.19 8.59
C LYS A 425 -1.10 -14.86 9.80
N ASN A 426 -2.35 -14.50 10.08
CA ASN A 426 -3.18 -15.19 11.06
C ASN A 426 -4.24 -16.08 10.39
N TYR A 427 -4.91 -16.93 11.17
CA TYR A 427 -5.89 -17.89 10.64
C TYR A 427 -7.13 -17.23 10.00
N TYR A 428 -7.44 -15.97 10.28
CA TYR A 428 -8.50 -15.22 9.60
C TYR A 428 -8.14 -14.85 8.14
N ALA A 429 -6.86 -14.97 7.75
CA ALA A 429 -6.46 -14.74 6.37
C ALA A 429 -6.99 -15.80 5.38
N LYS A 430 -7.58 -16.88 5.88
CA LYS A 430 -8.19 -17.97 5.08
C LYS A 430 -9.70 -17.81 4.85
N VAL A 431 -10.34 -16.77 5.41
CA VAL A 431 -11.79 -16.52 5.28
C VAL A 431 -12.09 -15.47 4.21
#